data_a88304075d5f6578cdd55fe5b40fd257
#
_entry.id   a88304075d5f6578cdd55fe5b40fd257
#
_cell.length_a   1.000
_cell.length_b   1.000
_cell.length_c   1.000
_cell.angle_alpha   90.00
_cell.angle_beta   90.00
_cell.angle_gamma   90.00
#
_symmetry.space_group_name_H-M   'P 1'
#
loop_
_entity.id
_entity.type
_entity.pdbx_description
1 polymer ?
#
loop_
_entity_poly.entity_id
_entity_poly.type
_entity_poly.pdbx_seq_one_letter_code
_entity_poly.pdbx_strand_id
1 'polypeptide(L)'
;LLNLLVIEQTDPCLLQDREPGCVRLLPKLLYALDEQVVNAVLTEFVINGLGAYRYICSVAAACGAFQFTNNKTQAFGGTYNMVQKNYPGAELDPSFSRGTRSFRNSAKAAALLIDLELSSPGTPGWVREAVISDERVGLLFPAAAYNGGASQSRKLAQLVTEYRRLHGTSGFFFESFPWTHFFSWVKAKGLALKKETLGYVKKSVDTWNHPLNRWLRPAEPDSRMEDF
;
A
#
# COMPACT_ATOMS: atom_id res chain seq x y z
N LEU A 1 -6.71 -2.45 1.41
CA LEU A 1 -6.85 -2.02 0.00
C LEU A 1 -7.12 -0.53 -0.13
N LEU A 2 -8.05 0.05 0.63
CA LEU A 2 -8.38 1.46 0.53
C LEU A 2 -7.18 2.37 0.84
N ASN A 3 -6.37 2.04 1.85
CA ASN A 3 -5.14 2.78 2.12
C ASN A 3 -4.15 2.73 0.95
N LEU A 4 -4.00 1.57 0.30
CA LEU A 4 -3.15 1.45 -0.88
C LEU A 4 -3.66 2.34 -2.01
N LEU A 5 -4.96 2.34 -2.22
CA LEU A 5 -5.60 3.19 -3.20
C LEU A 5 -5.29 4.68 -2.96
N VAL A 6 -5.47 5.14 -1.72
CA VAL A 6 -5.16 6.53 -1.35
C VAL A 6 -3.68 6.83 -1.61
N ILE A 7 -2.78 5.94 -1.20
CA ILE A 7 -1.34 6.12 -1.37
C ILE A 7 -0.95 6.20 -2.85
N GLU A 8 -1.50 5.32 -3.69
CA GLU A 8 -1.23 5.29 -5.12
C GLU A 8 -1.72 6.55 -5.84
N GLN A 9 -2.76 7.19 -5.32
CA GLN A 9 -3.33 8.39 -5.92
C GLN A 9 -2.85 9.70 -5.26
N THR A 10 -2.08 9.63 -4.18
CA THR A 10 -1.48 10.80 -3.52
C THR A 10 -0.12 11.19 -4.08
N ASP A 11 0.25 10.75 -5.27
CA ASP A 11 1.38 11.32 -5.98
C ASP A 11 1.01 12.73 -6.46
N PRO A 12 1.61 13.79 -5.92
CA PRO A 12 1.29 15.15 -6.30
C PRO A 12 1.56 15.45 -7.77
N CYS A 13 2.41 14.65 -8.44
CA CYS A 13 2.63 14.76 -9.87
C CYS A 13 1.44 14.28 -10.71
N LEU A 14 0.52 13.52 -10.12
CA LEU A 14 -0.74 13.13 -10.76
C LEU A 14 -1.82 14.21 -10.66
N LEU A 15 -1.74 15.07 -9.64
CA LEU A 15 -2.73 16.11 -9.34
C LEU A 15 -2.37 17.46 -9.96
N GLN A 16 -1.10 17.71 -10.23
CA GLN A 16 -0.64 18.92 -10.93
C GLN A 16 -0.45 18.59 -12.41
N ASP A 17 -1.22 19.24 -13.26
CA ASP A 17 -1.05 19.15 -14.71
C ASP A 17 0.43 19.33 -15.09
N ARG A 18 1.08 18.22 -15.35
CA ARG A 18 2.35 17.98 -16.06
C ARG A 18 3.42 19.10 -16.03
N GLU A 19 3.52 19.87 -14.96
CA GLU A 19 4.62 20.83 -14.86
C GLU A 19 5.97 20.12 -14.76
N PRO A 20 6.96 20.50 -15.56
CA PRO A 20 8.31 19.88 -15.54
C PRO A 20 9.01 19.94 -14.17
N GLY A 21 8.51 20.77 -13.25
CA GLY A 21 9.00 20.91 -11.88
C GLY A 21 8.62 19.79 -10.92
N CYS A 22 7.63 18.98 -11.22
CA CYS A 22 7.14 17.95 -10.30
C CYS A 22 8.20 16.88 -9.99
N VAL A 23 9.07 16.57 -10.92
CA VAL A 23 10.20 15.63 -10.73
C VAL A 23 11.19 16.12 -9.65
N ARG A 24 11.32 17.43 -9.43
CA ARG A 24 12.24 18.00 -8.42
C ARG A 24 11.67 18.02 -7.00
N LEU A 25 10.35 17.94 -6.85
CA LEU A 25 9.68 17.92 -5.55
C LEU A 25 9.52 16.50 -4.98
N LEU A 26 9.67 15.47 -5.81
CA LEU A 26 9.51 14.05 -5.46
C LEU A 26 10.18 13.60 -4.16
N PRO A 27 11.45 13.97 -3.82
CA PRO A 27 12.08 13.48 -2.61
C PRO A 27 11.41 13.92 -1.31
N LYS A 28 10.79 15.10 -1.29
CA LYS A 28 10.10 15.61 -0.09
C LYS A 28 8.68 15.10 0.05
N LEU A 29 7.99 14.92 -1.07
CA LEU A 29 6.59 14.51 -1.12
C LEU A 29 6.39 13.00 -1.02
N LEU A 30 7.41 12.21 -1.36
CA LEU A 30 7.39 10.75 -1.17
C LEU A 30 7.27 10.33 0.31
N TYR A 31 7.60 11.21 1.24
CA TYR A 31 7.68 10.89 2.68
C TYR A 31 6.62 11.54 3.55
N ALA A 32 5.78 12.41 3.00
CA ALA A 32 4.72 13.07 3.74
C ALA A 32 3.39 12.97 2.99
N LEU A 33 2.33 12.64 3.72
CA LEU A 33 0.95 12.85 3.23
C LEU A 33 0.61 14.31 3.46
N ASP A 34 0.36 15.03 2.36
CA ASP A 34 -0.25 16.34 2.40
C ASP A 34 -1.76 16.18 2.59
N GLU A 35 -2.32 16.81 3.60
CA GLU A 35 -3.75 16.73 3.92
C GLU A 35 -4.62 17.22 2.76
N GLN A 36 -4.19 18.26 2.04
CA GLN A 36 -4.92 18.77 0.88
C GLN A 36 -4.95 17.73 -0.24
N VAL A 37 -3.86 16.99 -0.44
CA VAL A 37 -3.78 15.92 -1.44
C VAL A 37 -4.69 14.75 -1.05
N VAL A 38 -4.70 14.35 0.21
CA VAL A 38 -5.62 13.31 0.70
C VAL A 38 -7.08 13.72 0.50
N ASN A 39 -7.41 14.96 0.85
CA ASN A 39 -8.76 15.49 0.65
C ASN A 39 -9.17 15.52 -0.82
N ALA A 40 -8.26 15.91 -1.72
CA ALA A 40 -8.53 15.89 -3.16
C ALA A 40 -8.80 14.47 -3.68
N VAL A 41 -8.01 13.49 -3.24
CA VAL A 41 -8.21 12.08 -3.60
C VAL A 41 -9.56 11.55 -3.11
N LEU A 42 -9.91 11.84 -1.85
CA LEU A 42 -11.18 11.41 -1.29
C LEU A 42 -12.37 12.10 -1.98
N THR A 43 -12.24 13.37 -2.31
CA THR A 43 -13.26 14.14 -3.07
C THR A 43 -13.49 13.50 -4.44
N GLU A 44 -12.42 13.10 -5.15
CA GLU A 44 -12.53 12.40 -6.43
C GLU A 44 -13.34 11.10 -6.29
N PHE A 45 -13.13 10.35 -5.21
CA PHE A 45 -13.93 9.14 -4.94
C PHE A 45 -15.38 9.45 -4.59
N VAL A 46 -15.63 10.51 -3.85
CA VAL A 46 -17.00 10.93 -3.51
C VAL A 46 -17.77 11.32 -4.76
N ILE A 47 -17.14 12.04 -5.68
CA ILE A 47 -17.79 12.52 -6.91
C ILE A 47 -17.96 11.40 -7.93
N ASN A 48 -16.93 10.62 -8.19
CA ASN A 48 -16.87 9.68 -9.30
C ASN A 48 -17.06 8.21 -8.89
N GLY A 49 -17.13 7.90 -7.59
CA GLY A 49 -17.35 6.56 -7.06
C GLY A 49 -16.35 5.55 -7.64
N LEU A 50 -16.86 4.41 -8.12
CA LEU A 50 -16.05 3.36 -8.76
C LEU A 50 -15.45 3.76 -10.11
N GLY A 51 -15.80 4.93 -10.65
CA GLY A 51 -15.21 5.52 -11.84
C GLY A 51 -13.95 6.34 -11.57
N ALA A 52 -13.68 6.67 -10.30
CA ALA A 52 -12.51 7.45 -9.91
C ALA A 52 -11.21 6.79 -10.40
N TYR A 53 -10.31 7.59 -10.91
CA TYR A 53 -8.98 7.16 -11.42
C TYR A 53 -8.98 6.09 -12.50
N ARG A 54 -10.13 5.83 -13.14
CA ARG A 54 -10.28 4.79 -14.17
C ARG A 54 -9.30 4.93 -15.35
N TYR A 55 -9.00 6.15 -15.76
CA TYR A 55 -8.21 6.43 -16.97
C TYR A 55 -6.82 6.96 -16.68
N ILE A 56 -6.44 7.07 -15.44
CA ILE A 56 -5.14 7.62 -15.07
C ILE A 56 -4.03 6.62 -15.35
N CYS A 57 -2.92 7.09 -15.93
CA CYS A 57 -1.69 6.32 -16.05
C CYS A 57 -0.51 7.24 -15.73
N SER A 58 0.43 6.73 -14.94
CA SER A 58 1.68 7.42 -14.65
C SER A 58 2.64 7.37 -15.85
N VAL A 59 3.68 8.19 -15.81
CA VAL A 59 4.78 8.15 -16.80
C VAL A 59 5.52 6.80 -16.82
N ALA A 60 5.44 6.03 -15.76
CA ALA A 60 5.99 4.67 -15.64
C ALA A 60 5.06 3.59 -16.22
N ALA A 61 3.99 4.00 -16.94
CA ALA A 61 2.96 3.11 -17.48
C ALA A 61 2.21 2.27 -16.41
N ALA A 62 2.12 2.81 -15.18
CA ALA A 62 1.25 2.27 -14.15
C ALA A 62 -0.13 2.89 -14.29
N CYS A 63 -1.20 2.08 -14.37
CA CYS A 63 -2.53 2.53 -14.74
C CYS A 63 -3.63 2.12 -13.76
N GLY A 64 -4.71 2.91 -13.76
CA GLY A 64 -5.91 2.70 -12.96
C GLY A 64 -5.75 3.08 -11.50
N ALA A 65 -6.82 2.88 -10.72
CA ALA A 65 -6.88 3.28 -9.32
C ALA A 65 -5.77 2.67 -8.44
N PHE A 66 -5.29 1.50 -8.79
CA PHE A 66 -4.21 0.78 -8.09
C PHE A 66 -2.87 0.80 -8.82
N GLN A 67 -2.69 1.62 -9.86
CA GLN A 67 -1.43 1.85 -10.55
C GLN A 67 -0.68 0.57 -10.96
N PHE A 68 -1.38 -0.39 -11.56
CA PHE A 68 -0.76 -1.59 -12.11
C PHE A 68 0.14 -1.28 -13.28
N THR A 69 1.31 -1.93 -13.33
CA THR A 69 2.25 -1.77 -14.43
C THR A 69 2.00 -2.77 -15.57
N ASN A 70 2.29 -2.31 -16.81
CA ASN A 70 2.35 -3.13 -18.01
C ASN A 70 3.66 -2.81 -18.73
N ASN A 71 4.76 -3.28 -18.18
CA ASN A 71 6.08 -3.00 -18.71
C ASN A 71 6.74 -4.29 -19.20
N LYS A 72 6.97 -4.40 -20.51
CA LYS A 72 7.58 -5.57 -21.16
C LYS A 72 8.99 -5.90 -20.66
N THR A 73 9.69 -4.94 -20.04
CA THR A 73 11.01 -5.15 -19.46
C THR A 73 10.96 -5.74 -18.04
N GLN A 74 9.79 -5.72 -17.41
CA GLN A 74 9.59 -6.36 -16.11
C GLN A 74 9.31 -7.85 -16.26
N ALA A 75 9.62 -8.61 -15.20
CA ALA A 75 9.23 -10.00 -15.11
C ALA A 75 7.72 -10.14 -15.38
N PHE A 76 7.34 -11.12 -16.19
CA PHE A 76 5.95 -11.36 -16.63
C PHE A 76 5.31 -10.22 -17.46
N GLY A 77 6.04 -9.17 -17.84
CA GLY A 77 5.48 -8.04 -18.58
C GLY A 77 4.71 -7.05 -17.69
N GLY A 78 4.94 -7.06 -16.39
CA GLY A 78 4.34 -6.16 -15.41
C GLY A 78 3.51 -6.85 -14.33
N THR A 79 3.14 -6.10 -13.30
CA THR A 79 2.48 -6.63 -12.09
C THR A 79 1.10 -7.22 -12.36
N TYR A 80 0.33 -6.62 -13.27
CA TYR A 80 -0.99 -7.15 -13.61
C TYR A 80 -0.92 -8.55 -14.24
N ASN A 81 -0.05 -8.71 -15.24
CA ASN A 81 0.16 -10.00 -15.91
C ASN A 81 0.74 -11.06 -14.96
N MET A 82 1.59 -10.63 -14.01
CA MET A 82 2.12 -11.51 -12.99
C MET A 82 0.98 -12.11 -12.14
N VAL A 83 0.03 -11.28 -11.71
CA VAL A 83 -1.14 -11.75 -10.95
C VAL A 83 -1.99 -12.70 -11.79
N GLN A 84 -2.32 -12.33 -13.03
CA GLN A 84 -3.11 -13.19 -13.92
C GLN A 84 -2.49 -14.59 -14.10
N LYS A 85 -1.17 -14.64 -14.27
CA LYS A 85 -0.45 -15.90 -14.47
C LYS A 85 -0.44 -16.78 -13.23
N ASN A 86 -0.33 -16.19 -12.04
CA ASN A 86 -0.27 -16.94 -10.78
C ASN A 86 -1.67 -17.31 -10.24
N TYR A 87 -2.71 -16.59 -10.65
CA TYR A 87 -4.10 -16.81 -10.22
C TYR A 87 -5.05 -16.94 -11.41
N PRO A 88 -4.89 -17.96 -12.28
CA PRO A 88 -5.73 -18.12 -13.47
C PRO A 88 -7.21 -18.28 -13.13
N GLY A 89 -7.54 -18.91 -11.99
CA GLY A 89 -8.91 -19.07 -11.49
C GLY A 89 -9.54 -17.80 -10.92
N ALA A 90 -8.79 -16.70 -10.85
CA ALA A 90 -9.32 -15.43 -10.34
C ALA A 90 -10.19 -14.69 -11.37
N GLU A 91 -10.26 -15.16 -12.61
CA GLU A 91 -11.09 -14.57 -13.68
C GLU A 91 -10.87 -13.06 -13.86
N LEU A 92 -9.61 -12.61 -13.77
CA LEU A 92 -9.26 -11.24 -14.09
C LEU A 92 -9.42 -10.97 -15.57
N ASP A 93 -9.87 -9.75 -15.93
CA ASP A 93 -9.97 -9.38 -17.34
C ASP A 93 -8.62 -9.59 -18.06
N PRO A 94 -8.56 -10.35 -19.15
CA PRO A 94 -7.31 -10.63 -19.85
C PRO A 94 -6.67 -9.39 -20.47
N SER A 95 -7.44 -8.35 -20.70
CA SER A 95 -6.92 -7.08 -21.21
C SER A 95 -6.45 -6.19 -20.05
N PHE A 96 -5.17 -5.85 -20.03
CA PHE A 96 -4.60 -4.89 -19.09
C PHE A 96 -5.43 -3.60 -19.02
N SER A 97 -5.72 -3.00 -20.17
CA SER A 97 -6.44 -1.73 -20.23
C SER A 97 -7.87 -1.81 -19.66
N ARG A 98 -8.62 -2.89 -19.96
CA ARG A 98 -9.96 -3.06 -19.38
C ARG A 98 -9.90 -3.42 -17.91
N GLY A 99 -8.99 -4.31 -17.54
CA GLY A 99 -8.84 -4.81 -16.19
C GLY A 99 -8.45 -3.71 -15.20
N THR A 100 -7.51 -2.83 -15.57
CA THR A 100 -7.09 -1.71 -14.70
C THR A 100 -8.10 -0.57 -14.65
N ARG A 101 -8.93 -0.41 -15.69
CA ARG A 101 -10.04 0.56 -15.71
C ARG A 101 -11.26 0.11 -14.92
N SER A 102 -11.40 -1.17 -14.66
CA SER A 102 -12.45 -1.70 -13.79
C SER A 102 -11.98 -1.65 -12.34
N PHE A 103 -12.61 -0.82 -11.50
CA PHE A 103 -12.27 -0.73 -10.09
C PHE A 103 -12.34 -2.08 -9.39
N ARG A 104 -13.44 -2.81 -9.57
CA ARG A 104 -13.62 -4.14 -8.96
C ARG A 104 -12.54 -5.13 -9.39
N ASN A 105 -12.20 -5.16 -10.68
CA ASN A 105 -11.17 -6.06 -11.19
C ASN A 105 -9.78 -5.65 -10.68
N SER A 106 -9.45 -4.37 -10.69
CA SER A 106 -8.14 -3.89 -10.20
C SER A 106 -8.00 -4.04 -8.68
N ALA A 107 -9.06 -3.86 -7.90
CA ALA A 107 -9.07 -4.14 -6.46
C ALA A 107 -8.82 -5.63 -6.17
N LYS A 108 -9.47 -6.52 -6.92
CA LYS A 108 -9.22 -7.97 -6.84
C LYS A 108 -7.78 -8.31 -7.19
N ALA A 109 -7.25 -7.74 -8.27
CA ALA A 109 -5.86 -7.92 -8.67
C ALA A 109 -4.87 -7.40 -7.60
N ALA A 110 -5.17 -6.28 -6.94
CA ALA A 110 -4.33 -5.73 -5.87
C ALA A 110 -4.30 -6.65 -4.64
N ALA A 111 -5.44 -7.21 -4.24
CA ALA A 111 -5.48 -8.19 -3.16
C ALA A 111 -4.65 -9.44 -3.49
N LEU A 112 -4.77 -9.94 -4.70
CA LEU A 112 -4.03 -11.12 -5.17
C LEU A 112 -2.53 -10.84 -5.32
N LEU A 113 -2.13 -9.63 -5.72
CA LEU A 113 -0.71 -9.23 -5.75
C LEU A 113 -0.10 -9.25 -4.34
N ILE A 114 -0.82 -8.70 -3.36
CA ILE A 114 -0.40 -8.73 -1.96
C ILE A 114 -0.26 -10.18 -1.47
N ASP A 115 -1.24 -11.02 -1.73
CA ASP A 115 -1.20 -12.44 -1.34
C ASP A 115 -0.02 -13.16 -1.98
N LEU A 116 0.23 -12.95 -3.27
CA LEU A 116 1.36 -13.51 -4.01
C LEU A 116 2.70 -13.14 -3.36
N GLU A 117 2.89 -11.87 -3.08
CA GLU A 117 4.14 -11.36 -2.55
C GLU A 117 4.38 -11.79 -1.08
N LEU A 118 3.32 -11.83 -0.28
CA LEU A 118 3.38 -12.28 1.12
C LEU A 118 3.48 -13.81 1.25
N SER A 119 3.01 -14.56 0.26
CA SER A 119 3.13 -16.01 0.18
C SER A 119 4.46 -16.48 -0.43
N SER A 120 5.30 -15.55 -0.89
CA SER A 120 6.57 -15.85 -1.52
C SER A 120 7.52 -16.61 -0.57
N PRO A 121 8.28 -17.59 -1.08
CA PRO A 121 9.24 -18.34 -0.28
C PRO A 121 10.20 -17.45 0.50
N GLY A 122 10.43 -17.79 1.77
CA GLY A 122 11.28 -17.03 2.70
C GLY A 122 10.58 -15.85 3.39
N THR A 123 9.31 -15.57 3.13
CA THR A 123 8.52 -14.69 3.98
C THR A 123 8.24 -15.42 5.30
N PRO A 124 8.58 -14.83 6.46
CA PRO A 124 8.31 -15.47 7.76
C PRO A 124 6.81 -15.72 7.98
N GLY A 125 6.44 -16.90 8.50
CA GLY A 125 5.03 -17.27 8.72
C GLY A 125 4.26 -16.26 9.56
N TRP A 126 4.88 -15.70 10.59
CA TRP A 126 4.28 -14.69 11.45
C TRP A 126 3.82 -13.41 10.71
N VAL A 127 4.41 -13.10 9.54
CA VAL A 127 3.99 -11.94 8.73
C VAL A 127 2.57 -12.15 8.21
N ARG A 128 2.28 -13.34 7.71
CA ARG A 128 0.92 -13.67 7.22
C ARG A 128 -0.08 -13.72 8.36
N GLU A 129 0.30 -14.33 9.48
CA GLU A 129 -0.54 -14.36 10.69
C GLU A 129 -0.86 -12.96 11.17
N ALA A 130 0.14 -12.07 11.22
CA ALA A 130 -0.04 -10.68 11.60
C ALA A 130 -0.98 -9.91 10.65
N VAL A 131 -0.90 -10.17 9.34
CA VAL A 131 -1.78 -9.55 8.36
C VAL A 131 -3.23 -10.02 8.50
N ILE A 132 -3.44 -11.27 8.91
CA ILE A 132 -4.78 -11.86 9.05
C ILE A 132 -5.41 -11.48 10.40
N SER A 133 -4.62 -11.49 11.47
CA SER A 133 -5.12 -11.32 12.85
C SER A 133 -5.13 -9.88 13.34
N ASP A 134 -4.32 -9.01 12.73
CA ASP A 134 -4.17 -7.62 13.18
C ASP A 134 -4.29 -6.66 11.99
N GLU A 135 -5.42 -6.00 11.88
CA GLU A 135 -5.70 -5.03 10.83
C GLU A 135 -4.64 -3.93 10.72
N ARG A 136 -3.97 -3.61 11.80
CA ARG A 136 -2.99 -2.53 11.88
C ARG A 136 -1.60 -2.96 11.40
N VAL A 137 -1.13 -4.12 11.77
CA VAL A 137 0.08 -4.73 11.20
C VAL A 137 -0.16 -5.09 9.73
N GLY A 138 -1.39 -5.42 9.39
CA GLY A 138 -1.85 -5.62 8.03
C GLY A 138 -1.53 -4.48 7.07
N LEU A 139 -1.24 -3.28 7.54
CA LEU A 139 -0.93 -2.13 6.69
C LEU A 139 0.53 -2.05 6.25
N LEU A 140 1.45 -2.56 7.06
CA LEU A 140 2.88 -2.42 6.78
C LEU A 140 3.36 -3.38 5.71
N PHE A 141 3.07 -4.64 5.90
CA PHE A 141 3.57 -5.70 5.04
C PHE A 141 2.89 -5.70 3.67
N PRO A 142 1.56 -5.53 3.55
CA PRO A 142 0.91 -5.31 2.28
C PRO A 142 1.45 -4.10 1.53
N ALA A 143 1.70 -2.98 2.22
CA ALA A 143 2.27 -1.78 1.62
C ALA A 143 3.69 -2.02 1.09
N ALA A 144 4.54 -2.69 1.86
CA ALA A 144 5.90 -3.05 1.45
C ALA A 144 5.89 -4.06 0.29
N ALA A 145 4.99 -5.05 0.33
CA ALA A 145 4.82 -6.06 -0.70
C ALA A 145 4.37 -5.43 -2.01
N TYR A 146 3.35 -4.58 -1.96
CA TYR A 146 2.78 -3.92 -3.12
C TYR A 146 3.79 -3.05 -3.86
N ASN A 147 4.51 -2.19 -3.13
CA ASN A 147 5.48 -1.27 -3.73
C ASN A 147 6.83 -1.95 -4.07
N GLY A 148 7.31 -2.81 -3.18
CA GLY A 148 8.68 -3.33 -3.26
C GLY A 148 8.80 -4.84 -3.48
N GLY A 149 7.69 -5.55 -3.54
CA GLY A 149 7.62 -7.00 -3.68
C GLY A 149 8.04 -7.75 -2.42
N ALA A 150 8.05 -9.09 -2.51
CA ALA A 150 8.36 -9.98 -1.39
C ALA A 150 9.73 -9.69 -0.74
N SER A 151 10.71 -9.26 -1.51
CA SER A 151 12.04 -8.95 -0.98
C SER A 151 12.01 -7.80 0.04
N GLN A 152 11.23 -6.77 -0.22
CA GLN A 152 11.10 -5.63 0.69
C GLN A 152 10.24 -5.97 1.91
N SER A 153 9.20 -6.79 1.75
CA SER A 153 8.42 -7.33 2.88
C SER A 153 9.28 -8.16 3.82
N ARG A 154 10.13 -9.04 3.29
CA ARG A 154 11.07 -9.84 4.10
C ARG A 154 12.07 -8.97 4.85
N LYS A 155 12.63 -7.96 4.19
CA LYS A 155 13.53 -6.99 4.84
C LYS A 155 12.84 -6.21 5.94
N LEU A 156 11.61 -5.76 5.70
CA LEU A 156 10.81 -5.09 6.72
C LEU A 156 10.56 -6.00 7.92
N ALA A 157 10.24 -7.29 7.68
CA ALA A 157 10.06 -8.27 8.74
C ALA A 157 11.32 -8.47 9.59
N GLN A 158 12.49 -8.55 8.95
CA GLN A 158 13.78 -8.61 9.65
C GLN A 158 14.02 -7.36 10.51
N LEU A 159 13.75 -6.17 9.97
CA LEU A 159 13.90 -4.91 10.70
C LEU A 159 12.95 -4.82 11.90
N VAL A 160 11.70 -5.21 11.73
CA VAL A 160 10.73 -5.26 12.84
C VAL A 160 11.20 -6.23 13.93
N THR A 161 11.67 -7.42 13.54
CA THR A 161 12.18 -8.43 14.48
C THR A 161 13.42 -7.91 15.23
N GLU A 162 14.38 -7.30 14.54
CA GLU A 162 15.59 -6.73 15.14
C GLU A 162 15.24 -5.57 16.09
N TYR A 163 14.38 -4.69 15.67
CA TYR A 163 13.91 -3.56 16.48
C TYR A 163 13.29 -4.03 17.80
N ARG A 164 12.45 -5.06 17.74
CA ARG A 164 11.82 -5.67 18.91
C ARG A 164 12.83 -6.28 19.86
N ARG A 165 13.78 -7.03 19.32
CA ARG A 165 14.86 -7.64 20.11
C ARG A 165 15.68 -6.58 20.87
N LEU A 166 15.93 -5.42 20.26
CA LEU A 166 16.73 -4.35 20.85
C LEU A 166 15.96 -3.50 21.85
N HIS A 167 14.67 -3.32 21.66
CA HIS A 167 13.86 -2.38 22.44
C HIS A 167 12.83 -3.06 23.36
N GLY A 168 12.87 -4.40 23.49
CA GLY A 168 12.05 -5.15 24.43
C GLY A 168 10.54 -5.03 24.22
N THR A 169 10.11 -4.66 23.02
CA THR A 169 8.69 -4.55 22.71
C THR A 169 8.07 -5.94 22.60
N SER A 170 7.57 -6.48 23.71
CA SER A 170 6.79 -7.72 23.73
C SER A 170 5.36 -7.42 23.29
N GLY A 171 4.93 -8.01 22.23
CA GLY A 171 3.56 -7.87 21.74
C GLY A 171 3.47 -7.23 20.33
N PHE A 172 2.63 -7.83 19.51
CA PHE A 172 2.35 -7.35 18.14
C PHE A 172 1.29 -6.25 18.10
N PHE A 173 0.88 -5.73 19.26
CA PHE A 173 -0.15 -4.71 19.32
C PHE A 173 0.35 -3.41 18.69
N PHE A 174 -0.22 -3.10 17.55
CA PHE A 174 0.09 -1.94 16.75
C PHE A 174 -0.05 -0.62 17.53
N GLU A 175 -0.98 -0.55 18.46
CA GLU A 175 -1.23 0.64 19.29
C GLU A 175 -0.04 1.00 20.18
N SER A 176 0.76 0.03 20.55
CA SER A 176 1.96 0.23 21.37
C SER A 176 3.26 0.28 20.58
N PHE A 177 3.22 0.04 19.24
CA PHE A 177 4.44 0.06 18.46
C PHE A 177 4.85 1.51 18.16
N PRO A 178 6.04 1.95 18.56
CA PRO A 178 6.46 3.35 18.45
C PRO A 178 6.94 3.64 17.02
N TRP A 179 6.02 3.81 16.07
CA TRP A 179 6.30 3.96 14.64
C TRP A 179 7.28 5.07 14.31
N THR A 180 7.13 6.24 14.93
CA THR A 180 8.03 7.37 14.71
C THR A 180 9.45 7.01 15.10
N HIS A 181 9.63 6.33 16.22
CA HIS A 181 10.94 5.86 16.68
C HIS A 181 11.49 4.76 15.76
N PHE A 182 10.66 3.80 15.37
CA PHE A 182 11.04 2.74 14.43
C PHE A 182 11.54 3.30 13.09
N PHE A 183 10.78 4.20 12.47
CA PHE A 183 11.19 4.81 11.21
C PHE A 183 12.46 5.64 11.33
N SER A 184 12.63 6.36 12.45
CA SER A 184 13.84 7.11 12.75
C SER A 184 15.05 6.17 12.93
N TRP A 185 14.86 5.07 13.63
CA TRP A 185 15.87 4.04 13.82
C TRP A 185 16.27 3.36 12.49
N VAL A 186 15.31 2.97 11.64
CA VAL A 186 15.58 2.40 10.32
C VAL A 186 16.39 3.38 9.47
N LYS A 187 16.02 4.66 9.48
CA LYS A 187 16.74 5.72 8.76
C LYS A 187 18.16 5.91 9.27
N ALA A 188 18.34 5.97 10.58
CA ALA A 188 19.65 6.18 11.21
C ALA A 188 20.63 5.03 10.93
N LYS A 189 20.14 3.79 10.87
CA LYS A 189 20.96 2.61 10.56
C LYS A 189 21.34 2.47 9.08
N GLY A 190 20.80 3.28 8.19
CA GLY A 190 21.05 3.19 6.75
C GLY A 190 20.60 1.85 6.14
N LEU A 191 19.61 1.20 6.78
CA LEU A 191 19.27 -0.17 6.50
C LEU A 191 18.49 -0.35 5.20
N ALA A 192 18.65 -1.48 4.64
CA ALA A 192 18.44 -2.01 3.30
C ALA A 192 17.00 -1.97 2.71
N LEU A 193 16.03 -1.26 3.30
CA LEU A 193 14.79 -0.93 2.60
C LEU A 193 15.06 0.12 1.51
N LYS A 194 14.51 -0.09 0.33
CA LYS A 194 14.51 0.98 -0.68
C LYS A 194 13.82 2.21 -0.09
N LYS A 195 14.38 3.40 -0.34
CA LYS A 195 13.82 4.67 0.16
C LYS A 195 12.35 4.84 -0.23
N GLU A 196 12.02 4.47 -1.45
CA GLU A 196 10.65 4.49 -1.98
C GLU A 196 9.72 3.60 -1.16
N THR A 197 10.09 2.34 -0.92
CA THR A 197 9.29 1.40 -0.12
C THR A 197 9.12 1.87 1.32
N LEU A 198 10.17 2.42 1.93
CA LEU A 198 10.07 2.99 3.28
C LEU A 198 9.09 4.16 3.32
N GLY A 199 9.14 5.05 2.32
CA GLY A 199 8.19 6.15 2.18
C GLY A 199 6.77 5.66 1.99
N TYR A 200 6.58 4.61 1.19
CA TYR A 200 5.28 4.01 0.93
C TYR A 200 4.67 3.38 2.19
N VAL A 201 5.47 2.63 2.95
CA VAL A 201 5.05 2.06 4.24
C VAL A 201 4.70 3.16 5.25
N LYS A 202 5.51 4.22 5.33
CA LYS A 202 5.21 5.37 6.19
C LYS A 202 3.89 6.04 5.80
N LYS A 203 3.67 6.31 4.52
CA LYS A 203 2.38 6.84 4.03
C LYS A 203 1.21 5.94 4.41
N SER A 204 1.38 4.61 4.39
CA SER A 204 0.34 3.67 4.80
C SER A 204 -0.05 3.86 6.27
N VAL A 205 0.93 4.05 7.15
CA VAL A 205 0.70 4.34 8.57
C VAL A 205 0.05 5.72 8.76
N ASP A 206 0.57 6.74 8.07
CA ASP A 206 0.04 8.10 8.15
C ASP A 206 -1.42 8.16 7.64
N THR A 207 -1.73 7.47 6.53
CA THR A 207 -3.09 7.35 5.99
C THR A 207 -4.02 6.66 6.99
N TRP A 208 -3.56 5.58 7.62
CA TRP A 208 -4.35 4.87 8.63
C TRP A 208 -4.68 5.76 9.85
N ASN A 209 -3.72 6.55 10.29
CA ASN A 209 -3.88 7.43 11.44
C ASN A 209 -4.61 8.75 11.10
N HIS A 210 -4.86 9.02 9.82
CA HIS A 210 -5.51 10.25 9.39
C HIS A 210 -6.95 10.34 9.92
N PRO A 211 -7.41 11.49 10.44
CA PRO A 211 -8.77 11.65 10.99
C PRO A 211 -9.88 11.23 10.04
N LEU A 212 -9.73 11.49 8.75
CA LEU A 212 -10.71 11.10 7.73
C LEU A 212 -10.80 9.58 7.56
N ASN A 213 -9.80 8.82 7.96
CA ASN A 213 -9.82 7.36 7.88
C ASN A 213 -10.78 6.72 8.90
N ARG A 214 -11.25 7.47 9.91
CA ARG A 214 -12.32 7.02 10.81
C ARG A 214 -13.60 6.66 10.07
N TRP A 215 -13.89 7.33 8.97
CA TRP A 215 -15.07 7.07 8.12
C TRP A 215 -14.93 5.79 7.29
N LEU A 216 -13.71 5.27 7.15
CA LEU A 216 -13.37 4.12 6.34
C LEU A 216 -13.18 2.85 7.18
N ARG A 217 -13.19 2.97 8.50
CA ARG A 217 -13.17 1.83 9.42
C ARG A 217 -14.57 1.25 9.50
N PRO A 218 -14.71 -0.09 9.52
CA PRO A 218 -15.94 -0.69 9.97
C PRO A 218 -16.29 -0.05 11.33
N ALA A 219 -17.56 0.32 11.52
CA ALA A 219 -18.00 0.74 12.84
C ALA A 219 -17.58 -0.35 13.82
N GLU A 220 -16.84 0.03 14.87
CA GLU A 220 -16.57 -0.91 15.96
C GLU A 220 -17.94 -1.45 16.41
N PRO A 221 -18.12 -2.76 16.54
CA PRO A 221 -19.35 -3.31 17.03
C PRO A 221 -19.65 -2.60 18.34
N ASP A 222 -20.80 -1.93 18.39
CA ASP A 222 -21.21 -1.15 19.57
C ASP A 222 -21.29 -2.12 20.75
N SER A 223 -20.31 -2.06 21.63
CA SER A 223 -20.24 -2.90 22.84
C SER A 223 -21.46 -2.74 23.76
N ARG A 224 -22.40 -1.86 23.39
CA ARG A 224 -23.65 -1.62 24.08
C ARG A 224 -24.81 -2.50 23.60
N MET A 225 -24.61 -3.37 22.59
CA MET A 225 -25.67 -4.30 22.12
C MET A 225 -25.65 -5.68 22.80
N GLU A 226 -24.77 -5.93 23.78
CA GLU A 226 -24.77 -7.21 24.51
C GLU A 226 -25.72 -7.24 25.73
N ASP A 227 -26.45 -6.18 26.02
CA ASP A 227 -27.37 -6.10 27.18
C ASP A 227 -28.86 -6.07 26.80
N PHE A 228 -29.26 -6.76 25.70
CA PHE A 228 -30.70 -6.98 25.42
C PHE A 228 -31.02 -8.45 25.15
#